data_5e8e1c5d01e2ed779e1e69a09ec1248a
#
_entry.id   5e8e1c5d01e2ed779e1e69a09ec1248a
#
_cell.length_a   1.000
_cell.length_b   1.000
_cell.length_c   1.000
_cell.angle_alpha   90.00
_cell.angle_beta   90.00
_cell.angle_gamma   90.00
#
_symmetry.space_group_name_H-M   'P 1'
#
loop_
_entity.id
_entity.type
_entity.pdbx_description
1 polymer ?
#
loop_
_entity_poly.entity_id
_entity_poly.type
_entity_poly.pdbx_seq_one_letter_code
_entity_poly.pdbx_strand_id
1 'polypeptide(L)'
;MKRIYTIIMIVFVLVLAACSNNSPNTNANNDAGNNGEKETITFGQTGWSSTEVPTEIMRQILEEAGYDVNVVVLDQPLIFEGLKNKDVDFFMDAWLPYTEEALWEQYGDDLIKVSESYKDAPLGWAVPEYVEENSIEDIKNNPEKFEGKVYTIDEGAGVATIGYDVIDDYGLEDIFEMVPSSEGAMLGKLEASIADEEPVIITGWRPHSMFTQFDLKFLDEPNQNYKSDTIYVISYNDIVDEMSEAYDILSNWSISIDELEEMMYKHEVDKESFEDLATDWIENNRDKVDEMLNNE
;
A
#
# COMPACT_ATOMS: atom_id res chain seq x y z
N MET A 1 -41.52 -24.13 -46.63
CA MET A 1 -42.78 -23.38 -46.36
C MET A 1 -42.36 -22.00 -45.85
N LYS A 2 -42.81 -20.99 -46.60
CA LYS A 2 -42.51 -19.55 -46.42
C LYS A 2 -43.33 -18.97 -45.30
N ARG A 3 -42.79 -18.03 -44.51
CA ARG A 3 -43.47 -16.90 -43.86
C ARG A 3 -42.37 -15.97 -43.31
N ILE A 4 -42.05 -14.91 -43.96
CA ILE A 4 -42.53 -13.54 -44.09
C ILE A 4 -42.37 -12.75 -42.77
N TYR A 5 -41.46 -11.82 -42.86
CA TYR A 5 -41.10 -10.80 -41.88
C TYR A 5 -41.96 -9.56 -42.02
N THR A 6 -42.33 -8.95 -40.91
CA THR A 6 -42.93 -7.61 -40.89
C THR A 6 -42.02 -6.68 -40.05
N ILE A 7 -41.45 -5.71 -40.74
CA ILE A 7 -40.65 -4.60 -40.19
C ILE A 7 -41.66 -3.51 -39.78
N ILE A 8 -41.59 -3.05 -38.52
CA ILE A 8 -42.28 -1.83 -38.08
C ILE A 8 -41.20 -0.78 -37.82
N MET A 9 -41.18 0.22 -38.69
CA MET A 9 -40.39 1.42 -38.63
C MET A 9 -41.22 2.50 -37.92
N ILE A 10 -40.75 2.96 -36.74
CA ILE A 10 -41.34 4.12 -36.06
C ILE A 10 -40.43 5.31 -36.24
N VAL A 11 -40.93 6.27 -37.01
CA VAL A 11 -40.32 7.60 -37.23
C VAL A 11 -40.74 8.49 -36.05
N PHE A 12 -39.76 9.06 -35.37
CA PHE A 12 -40.00 10.09 -34.35
C PHE A 12 -39.60 11.47 -34.91
N VAL A 13 -40.59 12.34 -34.97
CA VAL A 13 -40.54 13.68 -35.54
C VAL A 13 -39.90 14.66 -34.54
N LEU A 14 -38.91 15.40 -35.00
CA LEU A 14 -38.31 16.57 -34.34
C LEU A 14 -39.30 17.76 -34.38
N VAL A 15 -39.57 18.36 -33.23
CA VAL A 15 -40.17 19.69 -33.15
C VAL A 15 -39.13 20.66 -32.61
N LEU A 16 -38.64 21.54 -33.49
CA LEU A 16 -37.89 22.73 -33.17
C LEU A 16 -38.86 23.85 -32.85
N ALA A 17 -38.77 24.42 -31.64
CA ALA A 17 -39.37 25.70 -31.34
C ALA A 17 -38.26 26.69 -30.95
N ALA A 18 -37.96 27.58 -31.87
CA ALA A 18 -37.17 28.78 -31.61
C ALA A 18 -38.09 29.90 -31.11
N CYS A 19 -37.75 30.58 -30.07
CA CYS A 19 -38.22 31.93 -29.76
C CYS A 19 -37.08 32.81 -29.28
N SER A 20 -37.03 33.94 -29.95
CA SER A 20 -36.03 34.98 -29.95
C SER A 20 -36.35 36.08 -28.93
N ASN A 21 -35.23 36.72 -28.43
CA ASN A 21 -35.07 38.10 -27.97
C ASN A 21 -35.77 38.61 -26.71
N ASN A 22 -35.03 38.99 -25.68
CA ASN A 22 -34.70 40.39 -25.40
C ASN A 22 -33.78 40.51 -24.16
N SER A 23 -32.64 41.21 -24.32
CA SER A 23 -31.87 41.73 -23.18
C SER A 23 -32.54 42.94 -22.54
N PRO A 24 -32.42 43.17 -21.26
CA PRO A 24 -31.52 44.25 -20.85
C PRO A 24 -30.62 43.89 -19.65
N ASN A 25 -29.43 44.43 -19.75
CA ASN A 25 -28.37 44.61 -18.81
C ASN A 25 -28.79 44.95 -17.39
N THR A 26 -28.45 44.08 -16.41
CA THR A 26 -28.29 44.48 -15.02
C THR A 26 -27.13 43.68 -14.42
N ASN A 27 -26.11 44.43 -13.96
CA ASN A 27 -25.05 43.94 -13.10
C ASN A 27 -25.66 43.21 -11.90
N ALA A 28 -25.54 41.91 -11.85
CA ALA A 28 -25.67 41.11 -10.66
C ALA A 28 -24.34 40.43 -10.41
N ASN A 29 -23.72 40.76 -9.30
CA ASN A 29 -22.62 40.02 -8.75
C ASN A 29 -23.00 38.55 -8.72
N ASN A 30 -22.36 37.76 -9.54
CA ASN A 30 -22.35 36.31 -9.37
C ASN A 30 -21.37 35.98 -8.24
N ASP A 31 -21.85 36.04 -7.01
CA ASP A 31 -21.46 35.05 -6.00
C ASP A 31 -22.17 33.74 -6.45
N ALA A 32 -21.59 33.09 -7.44
CA ALA A 32 -21.84 31.66 -7.64
C ALA A 32 -21.07 30.98 -6.50
N GLY A 33 -21.77 30.67 -5.41
CA GLY A 33 -21.30 29.66 -4.49
C GLY A 33 -21.00 28.42 -5.31
N ASN A 34 -19.72 28.15 -5.44
CA ASN A 34 -19.21 26.89 -5.93
C ASN A 34 -19.69 25.84 -4.89
N ASN A 35 -20.78 25.16 -5.19
CA ASN A 35 -21.05 23.86 -4.60
C ASN A 35 -19.99 22.93 -5.22
N GLY A 36 -18.75 23.04 -4.73
CA GLY A 36 -17.68 22.18 -5.17
C GLY A 36 -18.06 20.75 -4.82
N GLU A 37 -18.38 19.96 -5.83
CA GLU A 37 -18.08 18.55 -5.76
C GLU A 37 -16.57 18.52 -5.47
N LYS A 38 -16.17 18.01 -4.31
CA LYS A 38 -14.77 17.82 -3.99
C LYS A 38 -14.22 16.76 -4.95
N GLU A 39 -12.97 16.95 -5.33
CA GLU A 39 -12.27 16.03 -6.22
C GLU A 39 -12.16 14.65 -5.55
N THR A 40 -12.19 13.60 -6.35
CA THR A 40 -11.95 12.23 -5.86
C THR A 40 -10.44 12.02 -5.77
N ILE A 41 -9.97 11.51 -4.63
CA ILE A 41 -8.60 11.09 -4.42
C ILE A 41 -8.53 9.56 -4.52
N THR A 42 -7.60 9.04 -5.31
CA THR A 42 -7.39 7.61 -5.49
C THR A 42 -6.08 7.16 -4.84
N PHE A 43 -6.17 6.31 -3.83
CA PHE A 43 -5.01 5.61 -3.28
C PHE A 43 -4.76 4.29 -4.02
N GLY A 44 -3.49 4.05 -4.39
CA GLY A 44 -3.01 2.70 -4.66
C GLY A 44 -2.70 2.00 -3.34
N GLN A 45 -3.10 0.75 -3.22
CA GLN A 45 -2.89 -0.07 -2.03
C GLN A 45 -2.47 -1.47 -2.45
N THR A 46 -1.49 -2.05 -1.77
CA THR A 46 -1.21 -3.49 -1.89
C THR A 46 -2.14 -4.28 -0.98
N GLY A 47 -2.15 -5.60 -1.11
CA GLY A 47 -2.92 -6.47 -0.21
C GLY A 47 -2.16 -6.81 1.08
N TRP A 48 -1.35 -5.88 1.61
CA TRP A 48 -0.54 -6.06 2.81
C TRP A 48 -1.03 -5.15 3.93
N SER A 49 -1.04 -5.68 5.14
CA SER A 49 -1.50 -4.95 6.32
C SER A 49 -0.71 -3.66 6.59
N SER A 50 0.59 -3.62 6.23
CA SER A 50 1.43 -2.44 6.33
C SER A 50 0.97 -1.27 5.46
N THR A 51 0.33 -1.54 4.33
CA THR A 51 -0.25 -0.52 3.44
C THR A 51 -1.70 -0.19 3.83
N GLU A 52 -2.47 -1.20 4.25
CA GLU A 52 -3.90 -1.03 4.55
C GLU A 52 -4.15 -0.07 5.70
N VAL A 53 -3.42 -0.22 6.81
CA VAL A 53 -3.60 0.61 8.01
C VAL A 53 -3.39 2.10 7.73
N PRO A 54 -2.22 2.56 7.20
CA PRO A 54 -2.01 3.98 6.95
C PRO A 54 -2.93 4.54 5.87
N THR A 55 -3.29 3.73 4.86
CA THR A 55 -4.24 4.13 3.83
C THR A 55 -5.62 4.37 4.42
N GLU A 56 -6.09 3.50 5.31
CA GLU A 56 -7.41 3.64 5.94
C GLU A 56 -7.48 4.86 6.88
N ILE A 57 -6.42 5.13 7.65
CA ILE A 57 -6.34 6.36 8.48
C ILE A 57 -6.44 7.59 7.58
N MET A 58 -5.64 7.64 6.51
CA MET A 58 -5.60 8.81 5.63
C MET A 58 -6.90 8.97 4.84
N ARG A 59 -7.55 7.85 4.43
CA ARG A 59 -8.87 7.88 3.81
C ARG A 59 -9.88 8.62 4.69
N GLN A 60 -9.96 8.28 5.98
CA GLN A 60 -10.89 8.92 6.90
C GLN A 60 -10.56 10.40 7.15
N ILE A 61 -9.27 10.75 7.26
CA ILE A 61 -8.83 12.15 7.42
C ILE A 61 -9.21 13.00 6.20
N LEU A 62 -9.00 12.48 4.99
CA LEU A 62 -9.36 13.18 3.75
C LEU A 62 -10.88 13.26 3.54
N GLU A 63 -11.64 12.25 3.95
CA GLU A 63 -13.10 12.31 3.96
C GLU A 63 -13.61 13.36 4.95
N GLU A 64 -12.97 13.52 6.12
CA GLU A 64 -13.27 14.62 7.05
C GLU A 64 -12.95 16.00 6.43
N ALA A 65 -11.87 16.11 5.67
CA ALA A 65 -11.57 17.29 4.85
C ALA A 65 -12.57 17.48 3.69
N GLY A 66 -13.44 16.47 3.42
CA GLY A 66 -14.58 16.46 2.50
C GLY A 66 -14.22 16.00 1.09
N TYR A 67 -13.13 15.27 0.88
CA TYR A 67 -12.84 14.57 -0.37
C TYR A 67 -13.67 13.28 -0.49
N ASP A 68 -13.96 12.88 -1.72
CA ASP A 68 -14.35 11.50 -2.01
C ASP A 68 -13.07 10.69 -2.16
N VAL A 69 -12.92 9.59 -1.40
CA VAL A 69 -11.70 8.79 -1.44
C VAL A 69 -11.99 7.41 -2.03
N ASN A 70 -11.21 7.04 -3.03
CA ASN A 70 -11.23 5.73 -3.68
C ASN A 70 -9.93 4.99 -3.35
N VAL A 71 -10.03 3.68 -3.07
CA VAL A 71 -8.87 2.81 -2.84
C VAL A 71 -8.89 1.70 -3.89
N VAL A 72 -7.78 1.56 -4.63
CA VAL A 72 -7.61 0.49 -5.63
C VAL A 72 -6.50 -0.45 -5.17
N VAL A 73 -6.82 -1.73 -5.06
CA VAL A 73 -5.85 -2.75 -4.68
C VAL A 73 -5.13 -3.25 -5.92
N LEU A 74 -3.82 -3.08 -5.95
CA LEU A 74 -2.94 -3.39 -7.09
C LEU A 74 -1.64 -4.02 -6.59
N ASP A 75 -0.97 -4.75 -7.47
CA ASP A 75 0.42 -5.16 -7.23
C ASP A 75 1.34 -3.92 -7.22
N GLN A 76 2.36 -3.92 -6.39
CA GLN A 76 3.23 -2.78 -6.15
C GLN A 76 3.79 -2.13 -7.44
N PRO A 77 4.32 -2.85 -8.44
CA PRO A 77 4.77 -2.22 -9.69
C PRO A 77 3.68 -1.49 -10.46
N LEU A 78 2.42 -1.97 -10.38
CA LEU A 78 1.28 -1.31 -11.02
C LEU A 78 0.87 -0.02 -10.30
N ILE A 79 1.12 0.08 -8.98
CA ILE A 79 0.90 1.33 -8.24
C ILE A 79 1.87 2.41 -8.73
N PHE A 80 3.17 2.08 -8.88
CA PHE A 80 4.16 3.04 -9.41
C PHE A 80 3.83 3.49 -10.85
N GLU A 81 3.39 2.55 -11.69
CA GLU A 81 2.92 2.88 -13.04
C GLU A 81 1.65 3.77 -12.99
N GLY A 82 0.70 3.46 -12.10
CA GLY A 82 -0.52 4.21 -11.89
C GLY A 82 -0.26 5.65 -11.41
N LEU A 83 0.68 5.85 -10.48
CA LEU A 83 1.13 7.17 -10.05
C LEU A 83 1.70 7.98 -11.23
N LYS A 84 2.62 7.40 -12.00
CA LYS A 84 3.18 8.05 -13.20
C LYS A 84 2.10 8.46 -14.20
N ASN A 85 1.09 7.63 -14.40
CA ASN A 85 0.01 7.86 -15.35
C ASN A 85 -1.13 8.73 -14.77
N LYS A 86 -1.07 9.08 -13.46
CA LYS A 86 -2.12 9.79 -12.71
C LYS A 86 -3.44 9.01 -12.62
N ASP A 87 -3.38 7.68 -12.69
CA ASP A 87 -4.51 6.78 -12.39
C ASP A 87 -4.62 6.50 -10.88
N VAL A 88 -3.55 6.77 -10.14
CA VAL A 88 -3.40 6.73 -8.69
C VAL A 88 -2.81 8.07 -8.25
N ASP A 89 -3.34 8.65 -7.18
CA ASP A 89 -2.87 9.94 -6.66
C ASP A 89 -1.81 9.77 -5.58
N PHE A 90 -2.00 8.83 -4.66
CA PHE A 90 -1.07 8.59 -3.55
C PHE A 90 -0.84 7.11 -3.28
N PHE A 91 0.36 6.81 -2.78
CA PHE A 91 0.73 5.52 -2.22
C PHE A 91 1.42 5.73 -0.87
N MET A 92 0.96 5.01 0.17
CA MET A 92 1.34 5.27 1.57
C MET A 92 2.56 4.48 2.06
N ASP A 93 3.09 3.54 1.26
CA ASP A 93 4.02 2.50 1.74
C ASP A 93 5.19 2.27 0.76
N ALA A 94 5.88 3.37 0.36
CA ALA A 94 7.06 3.29 -0.50
C ALA A 94 8.34 3.08 0.33
N TRP A 95 8.99 1.92 0.17
CA TRP A 95 10.19 1.49 0.89
C TRP A 95 11.46 1.92 0.16
N LEU A 96 12.05 3.05 0.56
CA LEU A 96 13.15 3.69 -0.13
C LEU A 96 14.31 4.02 0.81
N PRO A 97 15.56 3.98 0.33
CA PRO A 97 15.95 3.88 -1.09
C PRO A 97 16.25 2.46 -1.59
N TYR A 98 16.14 1.41 -0.75
CA TYR A 98 16.73 0.10 -1.06
C TYR A 98 15.74 -0.93 -1.59
N THR A 99 14.66 -1.19 -0.85
CA THR A 99 13.72 -2.28 -1.19
C THR A 99 13.05 -2.07 -2.55
N GLU A 100 12.70 -0.84 -2.87
CA GLU A 100 12.06 -0.47 -4.14
C GLU A 100 13.01 0.32 -5.07
N GLU A 101 14.33 0.11 -4.95
CA GLU A 101 15.34 0.80 -5.75
C GLU A 101 15.03 0.72 -7.25
N ALA A 102 14.73 -0.48 -7.76
CA ALA A 102 14.46 -0.68 -9.18
C ALA A 102 13.19 0.08 -9.67
N LEU A 103 12.14 0.12 -8.84
CA LEU A 103 10.92 0.88 -9.16
C LEU A 103 11.20 2.39 -9.09
N TRP A 104 11.97 2.83 -8.08
CA TRP A 104 12.33 4.23 -7.96
C TRP A 104 13.28 4.71 -9.07
N GLU A 105 14.21 3.87 -9.52
CA GLU A 105 15.03 4.15 -10.70
C GLU A 105 14.21 4.28 -11.98
N GLN A 106 13.16 3.47 -12.12
CA GLN A 106 12.30 3.47 -13.31
C GLN A 106 11.31 4.63 -13.35
N TYR A 107 10.74 5.01 -12.21
CA TYR A 107 9.61 5.94 -12.14
C TYR A 107 9.90 7.23 -11.36
N GLY A 108 10.95 7.29 -10.56
CA GLY A 108 11.22 8.37 -9.60
C GLY A 108 11.40 9.75 -10.22
N ASP A 109 11.77 9.86 -11.51
CA ASP A 109 11.82 11.15 -12.23
C ASP A 109 10.42 11.78 -12.41
N ASP A 110 9.37 10.96 -12.42
CA ASP A 110 7.97 11.37 -12.55
C ASP A 110 7.25 11.52 -11.20
N LEU A 111 7.90 11.11 -10.09
CA LEU A 111 7.30 11.00 -8.75
C LEU A 111 7.96 11.95 -7.73
N ILE A 112 7.20 12.24 -6.67
CA ILE A 112 7.66 13.02 -5.52
C ILE A 112 7.45 12.24 -4.22
N LYS A 113 8.39 12.38 -3.27
CA LYS A 113 8.21 11.96 -1.87
C LYS A 113 7.45 13.06 -1.14
N VAL A 114 6.23 12.74 -0.68
CA VAL A 114 5.34 13.69 -0.02
C VAL A 114 5.72 13.85 1.46
N SER A 115 5.83 12.72 2.19
CA SER A 115 6.22 12.71 3.61
C SER A 115 6.98 11.44 3.97
N GLU A 116 7.67 11.47 5.11
CA GLU A 116 8.27 10.30 5.74
C GLU A 116 7.30 9.72 6.76
N SER A 117 6.71 8.54 6.50
CA SER A 117 5.80 7.87 7.42
C SER A 117 6.54 7.40 8.67
N TYR A 118 7.60 6.62 8.51
CA TYR A 118 8.49 6.11 9.56
C TYR A 118 9.83 5.68 8.98
N LYS A 119 10.82 5.44 9.86
CA LYS A 119 12.23 5.13 9.51
C LYS A 119 12.70 3.83 10.14
N ASP A 120 13.86 3.38 9.67
CA ASP A 120 14.56 2.23 10.22
C ASP A 120 13.72 0.94 10.17
N ALA A 121 12.91 0.79 9.11
CA ALA A 121 12.08 -0.37 8.87
C ALA A 121 12.94 -1.57 8.43
N PRO A 122 13.14 -2.59 9.28
CA PRO A 122 13.93 -3.76 8.94
C PRO A 122 13.10 -4.76 8.13
N LEU A 123 13.78 -5.49 7.26
CA LEU A 123 13.23 -6.62 6.52
C LEU A 123 14.31 -7.67 6.28
N GLY A 124 13.90 -8.90 5.97
CA GLY A 124 14.84 -10.00 5.74
C GLY A 124 14.16 -11.36 5.77
N TRP A 125 14.96 -12.42 5.72
CA TRP A 125 14.45 -13.75 6.01
C TRP A 125 14.33 -13.92 7.52
N ALA A 126 13.18 -14.42 7.97
CA ALA A 126 12.88 -14.64 9.38
C ALA A 126 12.54 -16.12 9.63
N VAL A 127 12.87 -16.56 10.82
CA VAL A 127 12.59 -17.90 11.33
C VAL A 127 12.03 -17.81 12.76
N PRO A 128 11.26 -18.82 13.21
CA PRO A 128 10.91 -18.90 14.63
C PRO A 128 12.12 -18.94 15.54
N GLU A 129 12.04 -18.33 16.72
CA GLU A 129 13.16 -18.20 17.68
C GLU A 129 13.72 -19.56 18.13
N TYR A 130 12.89 -20.64 18.12
CA TYR A 130 13.32 -22.01 18.45
C TYR A 130 14.20 -22.65 17.37
N VAL A 131 14.32 -22.07 16.18
CA VAL A 131 15.23 -22.52 15.12
C VAL A 131 16.67 -22.18 15.52
N GLU A 132 17.56 -23.17 15.48
CA GLU A 132 18.95 -23.03 15.95
C GLU A 132 19.83 -22.16 15.01
N GLU A 133 19.50 -22.17 13.71
CA GLU A 133 20.19 -21.39 12.69
C GLU A 133 19.95 -19.89 12.91
N ASN A 134 21.03 -19.09 12.75
CA ASN A 134 20.98 -17.65 12.98
C ASN A 134 21.40 -16.83 11.76
N SER A 135 21.84 -17.47 10.69
CA SER A 135 22.32 -16.80 9.48
C SER A 135 21.94 -17.55 8.21
N ILE A 136 22.01 -16.87 7.06
CA ILE A 136 21.85 -17.47 5.72
C ILE A 136 22.86 -18.59 5.51
N GLU A 137 24.10 -18.42 5.99
CA GLU A 137 25.14 -19.46 5.89
C GLU A 137 24.80 -20.72 6.72
N ASP A 138 24.14 -20.56 7.87
CA ASP A 138 23.74 -21.69 8.71
C ASP A 138 22.63 -22.51 8.02
N ILE A 139 21.63 -21.88 7.44
CA ILE A 139 20.53 -22.58 6.75
C ILE A 139 21.02 -23.29 5.48
N LYS A 140 22.00 -22.72 4.78
CA LYS A 140 22.65 -23.31 3.61
C LYS A 140 23.22 -24.71 3.88
N ASN A 141 23.66 -24.96 5.11
CA ASN A 141 24.24 -26.24 5.52
C ASN A 141 23.17 -27.29 5.89
N ASN A 142 21.90 -26.88 6.09
CA ASN A 142 20.80 -27.76 6.53
C ASN A 142 19.50 -27.52 5.74
N PRO A 143 19.53 -27.50 4.39
CA PRO A 143 18.38 -27.07 3.60
C PRO A 143 17.16 -28.01 3.76
N GLU A 144 17.38 -29.30 3.96
CA GLU A 144 16.32 -30.28 4.16
C GLU A 144 15.49 -30.02 5.42
N LYS A 145 16.08 -29.34 6.42
CA LYS A 145 15.37 -28.92 7.65
C LYS A 145 14.25 -27.94 7.36
N PHE A 146 14.39 -27.15 6.28
CA PHE A 146 13.46 -26.11 5.82
C PHE A 146 12.73 -26.51 4.52
N GLU A 147 12.72 -27.80 4.18
CA GLU A 147 12.16 -28.32 2.92
C GLU A 147 12.80 -27.71 1.65
N GLY A 148 13.92 -26.99 1.79
CA GLY A 148 14.53 -26.18 0.72
C GLY A 148 13.63 -25.03 0.26
N LYS A 149 12.84 -24.40 1.14
CA LYS A 149 11.87 -23.39 0.77
C LYS A 149 11.98 -22.14 1.62
N VAL A 150 11.74 -20.99 0.97
CA VAL A 150 11.53 -19.69 1.59
C VAL A 150 10.17 -19.18 1.16
N TYR A 151 9.24 -19.07 2.09
CA TYR A 151 7.91 -18.57 1.80
C TYR A 151 7.91 -17.04 1.79
N THR A 152 7.30 -16.45 0.77
CA THR A 152 7.29 -15.00 0.58
C THR A 152 5.93 -14.52 0.11
N ILE A 153 5.77 -13.19 0.07
CA ILE A 153 4.60 -12.53 -0.50
C ILE A 153 4.72 -12.45 -2.04
N ASP A 154 3.88 -11.65 -2.67
CA ASP A 154 3.78 -11.52 -4.12
C ASP A 154 5.15 -11.37 -4.79
N GLU A 155 5.34 -12.04 -5.92
CA GLU A 155 6.63 -12.10 -6.63
C GLU A 155 7.19 -10.72 -7.02
N GLY A 156 6.28 -9.74 -7.26
CA GLY A 156 6.64 -8.36 -7.60
C GLY A 156 6.95 -7.47 -6.40
N ALA A 157 6.80 -7.96 -5.18
CA ALA A 157 7.12 -7.20 -3.97
C ALA A 157 8.63 -7.05 -3.78
N GLY A 158 9.09 -5.89 -3.31
CA GLY A 158 10.51 -5.61 -3.12
C GLY A 158 11.22 -6.64 -2.23
N VAL A 159 10.59 -7.05 -1.12
CA VAL A 159 11.16 -8.06 -0.21
C VAL A 159 11.34 -9.43 -0.90
N ALA A 160 10.44 -9.80 -1.81
CA ALA A 160 10.56 -11.03 -2.58
C ALA A 160 11.67 -10.90 -3.64
N THR A 161 11.75 -9.76 -4.33
CA THR A 161 12.79 -9.48 -5.32
C THR A 161 14.19 -9.56 -4.69
N ILE A 162 14.41 -8.91 -3.54
CA ILE A 162 15.68 -9.03 -2.80
C ILE A 162 15.92 -10.49 -2.35
N GLY A 163 14.87 -11.24 -2.03
CA GLY A 163 15.01 -12.66 -1.70
C GLY A 163 15.62 -13.50 -2.83
N TYR A 164 15.30 -13.19 -4.08
CA TYR A 164 15.96 -13.83 -5.23
C TYR A 164 17.44 -13.41 -5.36
N ASP A 165 17.76 -12.15 -5.07
CA ASP A 165 19.16 -11.70 -5.03
C ASP A 165 19.96 -12.42 -3.93
N VAL A 166 19.34 -12.67 -2.76
CA VAL A 166 19.96 -13.49 -1.70
C VAL A 166 20.21 -14.93 -2.18
N ILE A 167 19.25 -15.53 -2.90
CA ILE A 167 19.42 -16.86 -3.49
C ILE A 167 20.66 -16.90 -4.39
N ASP A 168 20.82 -15.92 -5.29
CA ASP A 168 21.94 -15.81 -6.23
C ASP A 168 23.27 -15.56 -5.50
N ASP A 169 23.32 -14.54 -4.64
CA ASP A 169 24.54 -14.10 -3.94
C ASP A 169 25.15 -15.15 -3.01
N TYR A 170 24.29 -15.99 -2.43
CA TYR A 170 24.73 -17.07 -1.54
C TYR A 170 24.88 -18.42 -2.25
N GLY A 171 24.58 -18.47 -3.57
CA GLY A 171 24.62 -19.70 -4.38
C GLY A 171 23.66 -20.75 -3.83
N LEU A 172 22.40 -20.38 -3.69
CA LEU A 172 21.33 -21.23 -3.13
C LEU A 172 20.36 -21.76 -4.19
N GLU A 173 20.57 -21.50 -5.49
CA GLU A 173 19.63 -21.76 -6.58
C GLU A 173 19.27 -23.26 -6.73
N ASP A 174 20.21 -24.16 -6.39
CA ASP A 174 19.99 -25.59 -6.40
C ASP A 174 19.54 -26.15 -5.02
N ILE A 175 19.39 -25.28 -4.00
CA ILE A 175 19.22 -25.65 -2.61
C ILE A 175 17.89 -25.13 -2.05
N PHE A 176 17.52 -23.88 -2.37
CA PHE A 176 16.30 -23.25 -1.92
C PHE A 176 15.46 -22.72 -3.07
N GLU A 177 14.14 -22.79 -2.89
CA GLU A 177 13.12 -22.26 -3.78
C GLU A 177 12.37 -21.14 -3.04
N MET A 178 12.24 -19.96 -3.65
CA MET A 178 11.29 -18.93 -3.19
C MET A 178 9.87 -19.39 -3.54
N VAL A 179 8.96 -19.34 -2.59
CA VAL A 179 7.56 -19.76 -2.74
C VAL A 179 6.66 -18.53 -2.57
N PRO A 180 6.39 -17.80 -3.67
CA PRO A 180 5.55 -16.60 -3.60
C PRO A 180 4.08 -16.95 -3.35
N SER A 181 3.40 -16.11 -2.56
CA SER A 181 1.99 -16.24 -2.23
C SER A 181 1.41 -14.91 -1.76
N SER A 182 0.16 -14.88 -1.29
CA SER A 182 -0.35 -13.71 -0.56
C SER A 182 0.20 -13.67 0.87
N GLU A 183 0.21 -12.46 1.50
CA GLU A 183 0.57 -12.30 2.92
C GLU A 183 -0.17 -13.29 3.82
N GLY A 184 -1.50 -13.38 3.69
CA GLY A 184 -2.29 -14.32 4.48
C GLY A 184 -1.94 -15.79 4.28
N ALA A 185 -1.52 -16.20 3.06
CA ALA A 185 -1.08 -17.58 2.81
C ALA A 185 0.30 -17.84 3.42
N MET A 186 1.22 -16.89 3.36
CA MET A 186 2.54 -16.96 4.01
C MET A 186 2.38 -17.05 5.54
N LEU A 187 1.54 -16.19 6.13
CA LEU A 187 1.24 -16.22 7.58
C LEU A 187 0.58 -17.54 8.01
N GLY A 188 -0.34 -18.07 7.20
CA GLY A 188 -0.95 -19.37 7.49
C GLY A 188 0.06 -20.52 7.48
N LYS A 189 1.09 -20.50 6.61
CA LYS A 189 2.19 -21.47 6.65
C LYS A 189 3.06 -21.28 7.90
N LEU A 190 3.37 -20.01 8.26
CA LEU A 190 4.13 -19.71 9.47
C LEU A 190 3.41 -20.24 10.72
N GLU A 191 2.13 -19.91 10.87
CA GLU A 191 1.30 -20.34 12.00
C GLU A 191 1.23 -21.86 12.12
N ALA A 192 0.97 -22.55 11.01
CA ALA A 192 0.93 -24.01 10.98
C ALA A 192 2.28 -24.63 11.38
N SER A 193 3.40 -24.10 10.86
CA SER A 193 4.73 -24.60 11.21
C SER A 193 5.07 -24.36 12.67
N ILE A 194 4.72 -23.20 13.25
CA ILE A 194 4.93 -22.90 14.67
C ILE A 194 4.10 -23.85 15.54
N ALA A 195 2.84 -24.11 15.18
CA ALA A 195 1.96 -25.01 15.93
C ALA A 195 2.49 -26.45 15.99
N ASP A 196 3.18 -26.88 14.96
CA ASP A 196 3.79 -28.22 14.86
C ASP A 196 5.27 -28.23 15.30
N GLU A 197 5.81 -27.10 15.76
CA GLU A 197 7.23 -26.89 16.11
C GLU A 197 8.18 -27.24 14.93
N GLU A 198 7.71 -27.06 13.69
CA GLU A 198 8.50 -27.30 12.46
C GLU A 198 9.28 -26.05 12.05
N PRO A 199 10.55 -26.20 11.61
CA PRO A 199 11.32 -25.08 11.08
C PRO A 199 10.70 -24.54 9.79
N VAL A 200 10.63 -23.22 9.68
CA VAL A 200 10.14 -22.52 8.48
C VAL A 200 10.95 -21.25 8.25
N ILE A 201 11.18 -20.89 6.99
CA ILE A 201 11.75 -19.60 6.60
C ILE A 201 10.67 -18.82 5.86
N ILE A 202 10.46 -17.58 6.29
CA ILE A 202 9.60 -16.62 5.60
C ILE A 202 10.38 -15.35 5.28
N THR A 203 9.91 -14.55 4.33
CA THR A 203 10.30 -13.15 4.28
C THR A 203 9.51 -12.38 5.35
N GLY A 204 10.17 -11.52 6.09
CA GLY A 204 9.56 -10.71 7.15
C GLY A 204 9.98 -9.25 7.03
N TRP A 205 9.15 -8.37 7.56
CA TRP A 205 9.41 -6.93 7.64
C TRP A 205 8.71 -6.34 8.87
N ARG A 206 9.17 -5.18 9.32
CA ARG A 206 8.50 -4.42 10.37
C ARG A 206 8.18 -3.00 9.87
N PRO A 207 6.96 -2.49 10.14
CA PRO A 207 5.93 -3.03 11.05
C PRO A 207 5.17 -4.24 10.49
N HIS A 208 4.91 -5.23 11.32
CA HIS A 208 4.02 -6.36 11.01
C HIS A 208 3.60 -7.11 12.28
N SER A 209 2.34 -7.54 12.34
CA SER A 209 1.78 -8.29 13.48
C SER A 209 2.51 -9.61 13.76
N MET A 210 3.15 -10.23 12.77
CA MET A 210 3.86 -11.51 12.96
C MET A 210 4.93 -11.45 14.06
N PHE A 211 5.61 -10.30 14.25
CA PHE A 211 6.64 -10.12 15.27
C PHE A 211 6.08 -9.82 16.67
N THR A 212 4.79 -9.48 16.76
CA THR A 212 4.07 -9.32 18.03
C THR A 212 3.29 -10.57 18.41
N GLN A 213 2.92 -11.40 17.42
CA GLN A 213 2.19 -12.64 17.64
C GLN A 213 3.11 -13.82 17.93
N PHE A 214 4.27 -13.88 17.28
CA PHE A 214 5.19 -15.01 17.34
C PHE A 214 6.58 -14.55 17.72
N ASP A 215 7.30 -15.42 18.43
CA ASP A 215 8.73 -15.23 18.73
C ASP A 215 9.52 -15.55 17.44
N LEU A 216 9.84 -14.51 16.68
CA LEU A 216 10.60 -14.58 15.43
C LEU A 216 11.92 -13.85 15.53
N LYS A 217 12.91 -14.30 14.77
CA LYS A 217 14.17 -13.59 14.54
C LYS A 217 14.49 -13.49 13.06
N PHE A 218 15.12 -12.38 12.67
CA PHE A 218 15.74 -12.27 11.36
C PHE A 218 17.02 -13.09 11.32
N LEU A 219 17.28 -13.73 10.18
CA LEU A 219 18.57 -14.37 9.92
C LEU A 219 19.63 -13.30 9.58
N ASP A 220 20.84 -13.49 10.12
CA ASP A 220 21.99 -12.66 9.79
C ASP A 220 22.32 -12.80 8.29
N GLU A 221 22.41 -11.67 7.59
CA GLU A 221 22.68 -11.58 6.16
C GLU A 221 23.88 -10.64 5.91
N PRO A 222 25.13 -11.17 6.03
CA PRO A 222 26.35 -10.36 5.96
C PRO A 222 26.60 -9.64 4.64
N ASN A 223 26.01 -10.09 3.52
CA ASN A 223 26.15 -9.43 2.22
C ASN A 223 25.35 -8.13 2.12
N GLN A 224 24.43 -7.89 3.09
CA GLN A 224 23.62 -6.68 3.16
C GLN A 224 22.74 -6.44 1.92
N ASN A 225 22.14 -7.51 1.39
CA ASN A 225 21.08 -7.41 0.38
C ASN A 225 19.87 -6.71 0.98
N TYR A 226 19.46 -7.14 2.19
CA TYR A 226 18.44 -6.46 2.96
C TYR A 226 19.03 -5.30 3.77
N LYS A 227 18.46 -4.12 3.59
CA LYS A 227 18.81 -2.89 4.32
C LYS A 227 17.55 -2.26 4.86
N SER A 228 17.68 -1.58 6.02
CA SER A 228 16.54 -0.83 6.57
C SER A 228 16.22 0.39 5.70
N ASP A 229 14.94 0.59 5.44
CA ASP A 229 14.42 1.70 4.65
C ASP A 229 13.75 2.77 5.50
N THR A 230 13.50 3.90 4.88
CA THR A 230 12.50 4.87 5.28
C THR A 230 11.26 4.67 4.42
N ILE A 231 10.10 4.65 5.04
CA ILE A 231 8.84 4.51 4.34
C ILE A 231 8.28 5.90 4.04
N TYR A 232 7.95 6.12 2.76
CA TYR A 232 7.44 7.39 2.27
C TYR A 232 6.01 7.25 1.75
N VAL A 233 5.26 8.35 1.93
CA VAL A 233 4.13 8.62 1.05
C VAL A 233 4.71 9.17 -0.24
N ILE A 234 4.27 8.63 -1.38
CA ILE A 234 4.67 9.11 -2.71
C ILE A 234 3.47 9.48 -3.58
N SER A 235 3.70 10.37 -4.53
CA SER A 235 2.73 10.83 -5.51
C SER A 235 3.43 11.22 -6.81
N TYR A 236 2.67 11.63 -7.83
CA TYR A 236 3.23 12.23 -9.05
C TYR A 236 3.64 13.70 -8.81
N ASN A 237 4.60 14.19 -9.61
CA ASN A 237 5.20 15.51 -9.38
C ASN A 237 4.22 16.68 -9.37
N ASP A 238 3.18 16.66 -10.24
CA ASP A 238 2.25 17.77 -10.39
C ASP A 238 1.17 17.83 -9.29
N ILE A 239 1.10 16.85 -8.39
CA ILE A 239 0.09 16.78 -7.32
C ILE A 239 0.07 18.04 -6.45
N VAL A 240 1.23 18.67 -6.23
CA VAL A 240 1.39 19.89 -5.45
C VAL A 240 0.54 21.03 -5.99
N ASP A 241 0.41 21.12 -7.31
CA ASP A 241 -0.37 22.17 -7.98
C ASP A 241 -1.82 21.74 -8.25
N GLU A 242 -2.04 20.44 -8.50
CA GLU A 242 -3.34 19.90 -8.89
C GLU A 242 -4.25 19.65 -7.67
N MET A 243 -3.68 19.15 -6.55
CA MET A 243 -4.41 18.84 -5.30
C MET A 243 -3.67 19.39 -4.08
N SER A 244 -3.40 20.69 -4.05
CA SER A 244 -2.55 21.32 -3.04
C SER A 244 -3.00 21.08 -1.60
N GLU A 245 -4.31 21.14 -1.30
CA GLU A 245 -4.84 20.90 0.04
C GLU A 245 -4.62 19.43 0.48
N ALA A 246 -4.88 18.46 -0.40
CA ALA A 246 -4.61 17.06 -0.11
C ALA A 246 -3.11 16.78 0.08
N TYR A 247 -2.27 17.37 -0.79
CA TYR A 247 -0.81 17.31 -0.65
C TYR A 247 -0.35 17.86 0.72
N ASP A 248 -0.88 19.02 1.14
CA ASP A 248 -0.52 19.63 2.41
C ASP A 248 -0.92 18.74 3.60
N ILE A 249 -2.10 18.12 3.56
CA ILE A 249 -2.55 17.16 4.58
C ILE A 249 -1.56 15.98 4.66
N LEU A 250 -1.27 15.32 3.51
CA LEU A 250 -0.38 14.17 3.47
C LEU A 250 1.09 14.52 3.76
N SER A 251 1.52 15.77 3.51
CA SER A 251 2.89 16.21 3.81
C SER A 251 3.21 16.25 5.30
N ASN A 252 2.17 16.33 6.16
CA ASN A 252 2.27 16.32 7.61
C ASN A 252 2.04 14.92 8.23
N TRP A 253 1.89 13.90 7.39
CA TRP A 253 1.71 12.52 7.85
C TRP A 253 2.98 11.93 8.46
N SER A 254 2.82 11.24 9.56
CA SER A 254 3.81 10.31 10.13
C SER A 254 3.12 9.38 11.14
N ILE A 255 3.69 8.22 11.39
CA ILE A 255 3.22 7.27 12.39
C ILE A 255 4.42 6.49 12.92
N SER A 256 4.34 5.92 14.12
CA SER A 256 5.41 5.06 14.62
C SER A 256 5.21 3.61 14.21
N ILE A 257 6.32 2.85 14.13
CA ILE A 257 6.29 1.40 13.89
C ILE A 257 5.44 0.70 14.97
N ASP A 258 5.59 1.10 16.23
CA ASP A 258 4.87 0.48 17.35
C ASP A 258 3.35 0.69 17.26
N GLU A 259 2.89 1.88 16.84
CA GLU A 259 1.47 2.16 16.63
C GLU A 259 0.88 1.28 15.51
N LEU A 260 1.61 1.16 14.39
CA LEU A 260 1.19 0.30 13.28
C LEU A 260 1.14 -1.17 13.69
N GLU A 261 2.16 -1.68 14.37
CA GLU A 261 2.19 -3.07 14.85
C GLU A 261 1.06 -3.37 15.84
N GLU A 262 0.72 -2.43 16.73
CA GLU A 262 -0.41 -2.56 17.65
C GLU A 262 -1.74 -2.66 16.88
N MET A 263 -1.96 -1.82 15.88
CA MET A 263 -3.17 -1.85 15.07
C MET A 263 -3.27 -3.14 14.24
N MET A 264 -2.17 -3.56 13.61
CA MET A 264 -2.11 -4.83 12.87
C MET A 264 -2.35 -6.04 13.80
N TYR A 265 -1.82 -6.00 15.03
CA TYR A 265 -2.06 -7.05 16.03
C TYR A 265 -3.54 -7.13 16.41
N LYS A 266 -4.19 -6.00 16.71
CA LYS A 266 -5.62 -5.96 17.03
C LYS A 266 -6.48 -6.47 15.88
N HIS A 267 -6.12 -6.09 14.65
CA HIS A 267 -6.81 -6.61 13.47
C HIS A 267 -6.68 -8.13 13.37
N GLU A 268 -5.45 -8.64 13.44
CA GLU A 268 -5.18 -10.06 13.20
C GLU A 268 -5.65 -10.96 14.37
N VAL A 269 -5.49 -10.54 15.62
CA VAL A 269 -5.78 -11.34 16.80
C VAL A 269 -7.18 -11.06 17.35
N ASP A 270 -7.51 -9.78 17.54
CA ASP A 270 -8.78 -9.36 18.15
C ASP A 270 -9.91 -9.26 17.11
N LYS A 271 -9.56 -9.35 15.81
CA LYS A 271 -10.48 -9.26 14.66
C LYS A 271 -11.21 -7.91 14.55
N GLU A 272 -10.56 -6.86 15.05
CA GLU A 272 -11.04 -5.50 14.82
C GLU A 272 -10.86 -5.08 13.36
N SER A 273 -11.78 -4.32 12.81
CA SER A 273 -11.64 -3.82 11.43
C SER A 273 -10.61 -2.70 11.36
N PHE A 274 -9.91 -2.56 10.23
CA PHE A 274 -9.01 -1.41 10.02
C PHE A 274 -9.79 -0.08 10.06
N GLU A 275 -11.06 -0.09 9.66
CA GLU A 275 -11.94 1.09 9.74
C GLU A 275 -12.14 1.55 11.19
N ASP A 276 -12.47 0.64 12.11
CA ASP A 276 -12.63 0.96 13.54
C ASP A 276 -11.29 1.39 14.15
N LEU A 277 -10.19 0.67 13.85
CA LEU A 277 -8.85 0.97 14.36
C LEU A 277 -8.34 2.35 13.87
N ALA A 278 -8.62 2.71 12.63
CA ALA A 278 -8.29 4.03 12.08
C ALA A 278 -9.11 5.13 12.77
N THR A 279 -10.40 4.89 13.00
CA THR A 279 -11.26 5.83 13.75
C THR A 279 -10.72 6.05 15.16
N ASP A 280 -10.39 4.97 15.88
CA ASP A 280 -9.82 5.06 17.22
C ASP A 280 -8.46 5.79 17.23
N TRP A 281 -7.61 5.55 16.23
CA TRP A 281 -6.33 6.25 16.09
C TRP A 281 -6.55 7.75 15.88
N ILE A 282 -7.46 8.14 15.00
CA ILE A 282 -7.80 9.55 14.71
C ILE A 282 -8.34 10.25 15.98
N GLU A 283 -9.24 9.60 16.73
CA GLU A 283 -9.77 10.14 17.98
C GLU A 283 -8.68 10.34 19.04
N ASN A 284 -7.76 9.37 19.18
CA ASN A 284 -6.66 9.42 20.14
C ASN A 284 -5.54 10.39 19.75
N ASN A 285 -5.42 10.75 18.46
CA ASN A 285 -4.41 11.65 17.90
C ASN A 285 -5.03 12.95 17.35
N ARG A 286 -6.16 13.41 17.93
CA ARG A 286 -6.94 14.52 17.38
C ARG A 286 -6.12 15.79 17.15
N ASP A 287 -5.23 16.14 18.10
CA ASP A 287 -4.38 17.33 17.97
C ASP A 287 -3.51 17.26 16.70
N LYS A 288 -2.92 16.10 16.42
CA LYS A 288 -2.12 15.86 15.21
C LYS A 288 -2.96 15.91 13.93
N VAL A 289 -4.16 15.32 13.97
CA VAL A 289 -5.08 15.35 12.82
C VAL A 289 -5.58 16.76 12.55
N ASP A 290 -5.87 17.53 13.60
CA ASP A 290 -6.25 18.95 13.48
C ASP A 290 -5.12 19.80 12.88
N GLU A 291 -3.86 19.55 13.26
CA GLU A 291 -2.69 20.19 12.62
C GLU A 291 -2.59 19.84 11.14
N MET A 292 -2.82 18.59 10.76
CA MET A 292 -2.82 18.16 9.34
C MET A 292 -3.93 18.86 8.55
N LEU A 293 -5.13 18.99 9.13
CA LEU A 293 -6.30 19.57 8.46
C LEU A 293 -6.28 21.09 8.39
N ASN A 294 -5.65 21.78 9.35
CA ASN A 294 -5.74 23.23 9.47
C ASN A 294 -4.56 24.01 8.87
N ASN A 295 -3.42 23.35 8.52
CA ASN A 295 -2.25 23.97 7.88
C ASN A 295 -1.85 25.35 8.44
N GLU A 296 -1.98 25.60 9.76
CA GLU A 296 -1.58 26.85 10.43
C GLU A 296 -0.35 26.69 11.33
#